data_e5cbf4f85ed96e24eec2c998cca0197d
#
_entry.id   e5cbf4f85ed96e24eec2c998cca0197d
#
_cell.length_a   1.000
_cell.length_b   1.000
_cell.length_c   1.000
_cell.angle_alpha   90.00
_cell.angle_beta   90.00
_cell.angle_gamma   90.00
#
_symmetry.space_group_name_H-M   'P 1'
#
loop_
_entity.id
_entity.type
_entity.pdbx_description
1 polymer ?
#
loop_
_entity_poly.entity_id
_entity_poly.type
_entity_poly.pdbx_seq_one_letter_code
_entity_poly.pdbx_strand_id
1 'polypeptide(L)'
;MTGFFLSFCSHLPLKLNHYLGAFIGQLLYLLNTDAKKVTRQNIAICFSELSNNEQRSLVKKSLIETGKNLTESSLIWNQSFTENASHIRTIYGENYLDTDENTILLVPHLGCWEITDELLLILVL
;
A
#
# COMPACT_ATOMS: atom_id res chain seq x y z
N MET A 1 -8.83 -7.10 19.37
CA MET A 1 -7.57 -7.80 18.98
C MET A 1 -6.86 -7.13 17.82
N THR A 2 -7.55 -6.64 16.80
CA THR A 2 -6.93 -5.92 15.65
C THR A 2 -6.15 -4.68 16.07
N GLY A 3 -6.65 -3.86 17.01
CA GLY A 3 -5.97 -2.64 17.45
C GLY A 3 -4.61 -2.88 18.11
N PHE A 4 -4.44 -3.96 18.88
CA PHE A 4 -3.15 -4.28 19.49
C PHE A 4 -2.09 -4.67 18.44
N PHE A 5 -2.48 -5.47 17.44
CA PHE A 5 -1.57 -5.84 16.35
C PHE A 5 -1.14 -4.63 15.51
N LEU A 6 -2.10 -3.78 15.14
CA LEU A 6 -1.79 -2.55 14.40
C LEU A 6 -0.92 -1.59 15.21
N SER A 7 -1.22 -1.42 16.51
CA SER A 7 -0.37 -0.63 17.40
C SER A 7 1.05 -1.21 17.54
N PHE A 8 1.21 -2.52 17.57
CA PHE A 8 2.53 -3.15 17.54
C PHE A 8 3.28 -2.84 16.24
N CYS A 9 2.62 -2.99 15.09
CA CYS A 9 3.21 -2.70 13.78
C CYS A 9 3.67 -1.23 13.66
N SER A 10 2.93 -0.29 14.24
CA SER A 10 3.26 1.14 14.17
C SER A 10 4.56 1.53 14.89
N HIS A 11 5.05 0.71 15.80
CA HIS A 11 6.32 0.95 16.52
C HIS A 11 7.54 0.29 15.83
N LEU A 12 7.32 -0.47 14.76
CA LEU A 12 8.40 -1.14 14.05
C LEU A 12 9.07 -0.20 13.05
N PRO A 13 10.40 -0.23 12.89
CA PRO A 13 11.05 0.41 11.76
C PRO A 13 10.46 -0.08 10.43
N LEU A 14 10.31 0.80 9.44
CA LEU A 14 9.65 0.51 8.15
C LEU A 14 10.15 -0.79 7.50
N LYS A 15 11.45 -1.06 7.56
CA LYS A 15 12.03 -2.30 7.00
C LYS A 15 11.48 -3.56 7.69
N LEU A 16 11.41 -3.56 9.03
CA LEU A 16 10.88 -4.70 9.79
C LEU A 16 9.38 -4.85 9.57
N ASN A 17 8.67 -3.73 9.49
CA ASN A 17 7.25 -3.69 9.15
C ASN A 17 6.98 -4.35 7.79
N HIS A 18 7.77 -4.01 6.76
CA HIS A 18 7.68 -4.64 5.44
C HIS A 18 8.02 -6.14 5.45
N TYR A 19 9.00 -6.59 6.24
CA TYR A 19 9.27 -8.03 6.39
C TYR A 19 8.10 -8.76 7.03
N LEU A 20 7.49 -8.19 8.05
CA LEU A 20 6.31 -8.74 8.70
C LEU A 20 5.12 -8.79 7.72
N GLY A 21 4.88 -7.71 7.00
CA GLY A 21 3.85 -7.64 5.96
C GLY A 21 4.07 -8.67 4.84
N ALA A 22 5.30 -8.79 4.36
CA ALA A 22 5.65 -9.80 3.35
C ALA A 22 5.42 -11.22 3.85
N PHE A 23 5.73 -11.50 5.12
CA PHE A 23 5.45 -12.80 5.74
C PHE A 23 3.95 -13.08 5.81
N ILE A 24 3.14 -12.10 6.22
CA ILE A 24 1.67 -12.21 6.22
C ILE A 24 1.15 -12.47 4.80
N GLY A 25 1.60 -11.71 3.81
CA GLY A 25 1.23 -11.92 2.41
C GLY A 25 1.62 -13.29 1.88
N GLN A 26 2.78 -13.82 2.29
CA GLN A 26 3.19 -15.18 1.96
C GLN A 26 2.26 -16.23 2.60
N LEU A 27 1.82 -16.02 3.84
CA LEU A 27 0.83 -16.89 4.49
C LEU A 27 -0.52 -16.85 3.77
N LEU A 28 -0.98 -15.66 3.37
CA LEU A 28 -2.21 -15.51 2.56
C LEU A 28 -2.12 -16.28 1.24
N TYR A 29 -0.94 -16.30 0.62
CA TYR A 29 -0.70 -17.09 -0.58
C TYR A 29 -0.71 -18.59 -0.32
N LEU A 30 -0.10 -19.07 0.76
CA LEU A 30 -0.03 -20.49 1.09
C LEU A 30 -1.38 -21.04 1.55
N LEU A 31 -2.13 -20.25 2.30
CA LEU A 31 -3.44 -20.63 2.79
C LEU A 31 -4.51 -20.44 1.70
N ASN A 32 -5.61 -21.20 1.81
CA ASN A 32 -6.74 -21.09 0.87
C ASN A 32 -7.71 -19.98 1.32
N THR A 33 -7.22 -18.72 1.35
CA THR A 33 -7.97 -17.54 1.80
C THR A 33 -8.86 -16.99 0.67
N ASP A 34 -9.90 -16.24 1.06
CA ASP A 34 -10.73 -15.53 0.08
C ASP A 34 -9.95 -14.41 -0.64
N ALA A 35 -9.03 -13.75 0.06
CA ALA A 35 -8.10 -12.80 -0.57
C ALA A 35 -7.33 -13.44 -1.74
N LYS A 36 -6.81 -14.66 -1.57
CA LYS A 36 -6.12 -15.39 -2.65
C LYS A 36 -7.06 -15.72 -3.80
N LYS A 37 -8.29 -16.15 -3.50
CA LYS A 37 -9.27 -16.51 -4.55
C LYS A 37 -9.62 -15.28 -5.40
N VAL A 38 -9.95 -14.16 -4.75
CA VAL A 38 -10.29 -12.90 -5.42
C VAL A 38 -9.11 -12.38 -6.24
N THR A 39 -7.91 -12.33 -5.65
CA THR A 39 -6.70 -11.90 -6.37
C THR A 39 -6.44 -12.77 -7.61
N ARG A 40 -6.60 -14.09 -7.49
CA ARG A 40 -6.44 -15.01 -8.61
C ARG A 40 -7.46 -14.75 -9.72
N GLN A 41 -8.73 -14.51 -9.36
CA GLN A 41 -9.78 -14.21 -10.34
C GLN A 41 -9.50 -12.89 -11.07
N ASN A 42 -9.14 -11.83 -10.34
CA ASN A 42 -8.82 -10.54 -10.91
C ASN A 42 -7.63 -10.63 -11.88
N ILE A 43 -6.57 -11.33 -11.48
CA ILE A 43 -5.39 -11.52 -12.34
C ILE A 43 -5.73 -12.34 -13.59
N ALA A 44 -6.57 -13.37 -13.47
CA ALA A 44 -6.98 -14.15 -14.62
C ALA A 44 -7.82 -13.34 -15.63
N ILE A 45 -8.61 -12.37 -15.14
CA ILE A 45 -9.41 -11.49 -15.99
C ILE A 45 -8.54 -10.40 -16.64
N CYS A 46 -7.72 -9.71 -15.82
CA CYS A 46 -6.96 -8.54 -16.27
C CYS A 46 -5.69 -8.89 -17.08
N PHE A 47 -5.16 -10.09 -16.90
CA PHE A 47 -3.90 -10.56 -17.48
C PHE A 47 -4.11 -11.95 -18.11
N SER A 48 -5.13 -12.05 -18.94
CA SER A 48 -5.52 -13.32 -19.62
C SER A 48 -4.45 -13.84 -20.59
N GLU A 49 -3.59 -12.94 -21.08
CA GLU A 49 -2.47 -13.25 -21.98
C GLU A 49 -1.28 -13.92 -21.29
N LEU A 50 -1.19 -13.82 -19.96
CA LEU A 50 -0.12 -14.44 -19.20
C LEU A 50 -0.32 -15.95 -19.06
N SER A 51 0.76 -16.70 -19.11
CA SER A 51 0.75 -18.13 -18.81
C SER A 51 0.30 -18.40 -17.36
N ASN A 52 -0.19 -19.61 -17.10
CA ASN A 52 -0.62 -20.01 -15.75
C ASN A 52 0.50 -19.83 -14.68
N ASN A 53 1.75 -20.01 -15.05
CA ASN A 53 2.87 -19.83 -14.12
C ASN A 53 3.13 -18.36 -13.82
N GLU A 54 3.04 -17.48 -14.82
CA GLU A 54 3.16 -16.04 -14.66
C GLU A 54 2.02 -15.48 -13.81
N GLN A 55 0.76 -15.90 -14.10
CA GLN A 55 -0.39 -15.52 -13.27
C GLN A 55 -0.21 -15.95 -11.81
N ARG A 56 0.25 -17.19 -11.54
CA ARG A 56 0.53 -17.65 -10.18
C ARG A 56 1.62 -16.81 -9.49
N SER A 57 2.67 -16.46 -10.22
CA SER A 57 3.73 -15.59 -9.72
C SER A 57 3.19 -14.20 -9.38
N LEU A 58 2.35 -13.64 -10.23
CA LEU A 58 1.71 -12.34 -10.03
C LEU A 58 0.75 -12.35 -8.83
N VAL A 59 -0.06 -13.41 -8.65
CA VAL A 59 -0.90 -13.60 -7.45
C VAL A 59 -0.06 -13.59 -6.18
N LYS A 60 1.07 -14.32 -6.17
CA LYS A 60 1.96 -14.35 -5.02
C LYS A 60 2.52 -12.96 -4.71
N LYS A 61 3.03 -12.25 -5.71
CA LYS A 61 3.57 -10.88 -5.56
C LYS A 61 2.50 -9.93 -5.05
N SER A 62 1.31 -9.94 -5.64
CA SER A 62 0.20 -9.09 -5.23
C SER A 62 -0.20 -9.31 -3.76
N LEU A 63 -0.29 -10.54 -3.30
CA LEU A 63 -0.61 -10.83 -1.89
C LEU A 63 0.50 -10.41 -0.93
N ILE A 64 1.77 -10.50 -1.35
CA ILE A 64 2.90 -10.01 -0.56
C ILE A 64 2.82 -8.49 -0.41
N GLU A 65 2.53 -7.75 -1.48
CA GLU A 65 2.35 -6.31 -1.41
C GLU A 65 1.10 -5.92 -0.59
N THR A 66 0.00 -6.67 -0.70
CA THR A 66 -1.17 -6.50 0.17
C THR A 66 -0.81 -6.63 1.65
N GLY A 67 0.00 -7.62 2.00
CA GLY A 67 0.47 -7.79 3.38
C GLY A 67 1.35 -6.63 3.85
N LYS A 68 2.24 -6.11 3.01
CA LYS A 68 3.07 -4.93 3.32
C LYS A 68 2.20 -3.68 3.52
N ASN A 69 1.26 -3.43 2.60
CA ASN A 69 0.35 -2.28 2.72
C ASN A 69 -0.44 -2.34 4.03
N LEU A 70 -0.95 -3.50 4.43
CA LEU A 70 -1.67 -3.66 5.70
C LEU A 70 -0.84 -3.25 6.91
N THR A 71 0.44 -3.63 6.95
CA THR A 71 1.33 -3.28 8.07
C THR A 71 1.83 -1.84 7.97
N GLU A 72 2.05 -1.32 6.78
CA GLU A 72 2.47 0.05 6.50
C GLU A 72 1.39 1.07 6.84
N SER A 73 0.12 0.82 6.46
CA SER A 73 -1.00 1.70 6.83
C SER A 73 -1.09 1.91 8.34
N SER A 74 -0.80 0.86 9.14
CA SER A 74 -0.78 1.02 10.60
C SER A 74 0.31 1.94 11.10
N LEU A 75 1.45 1.98 10.43
CA LEU A 75 2.56 2.89 10.72
C LEU A 75 2.17 4.33 10.39
N ILE A 76 1.65 4.57 9.19
CA ILE A 76 1.20 5.90 8.73
C ILE A 76 0.14 6.49 9.66
N TRP A 77 -0.87 5.70 10.04
CA TRP A 77 -1.96 6.19 10.90
C TRP A 77 -1.57 6.50 12.34
N ASN A 78 -0.42 6.02 12.81
CA ASN A 78 0.05 6.23 14.18
C ASN A 78 1.27 7.15 14.28
N GLN A 79 1.89 7.50 13.16
CA GLN A 79 2.99 8.46 13.11
C GLN A 79 2.46 9.90 13.00
N SER A 80 3.29 10.85 13.39
CA SER A 80 3.02 12.26 13.17
C SER A 80 3.21 12.61 11.68
N PHE A 81 2.54 13.67 11.27
CA PHE A 81 2.70 14.25 9.93
C PHE A 81 4.18 14.46 9.53
N THR A 82 5.01 14.98 10.45
CA THR A 82 6.45 15.22 10.18
C THR A 82 7.23 13.93 9.95
N GLU A 83 6.87 12.86 10.68
CA GLU A 83 7.50 11.56 10.51
C GLU A 83 7.11 10.94 9.17
N ASN A 84 5.83 10.98 8.81
CA ASN A 84 5.33 10.49 7.52
C ASN A 84 5.95 11.26 6.35
N ALA A 85 6.03 12.59 6.43
CA ALA A 85 6.67 13.44 5.43
C ALA A 85 8.16 13.07 5.21
N SER A 86 8.86 12.62 6.23
CA SER A 86 10.26 12.19 6.13
C SER A 86 10.48 10.97 5.23
N HIS A 87 9.43 10.18 4.96
CA HIS A 87 9.46 9.02 4.06
C HIS A 87 9.32 9.42 2.58
N ILE A 88 8.85 10.65 2.30
CA ILE A 88 8.69 11.18 0.95
C ILE A 88 10.06 11.66 0.45
N ARG A 89 10.58 11.06 -0.61
CA ARG A 89 11.89 11.42 -1.16
C ARG A 89 11.83 12.47 -2.24
N THR A 90 10.82 12.38 -3.10
CA THR A 90 10.71 13.25 -4.27
C THR A 90 9.24 13.36 -4.67
N ILE A 91 8.82 14.57 -4.99
CA ILE A 91 7.50 14.88 -5.54
C ILE A 91 7.69 15.29 -6.98
N TYR A 92 6.88 14.74 -7.88
CA TYR A 92 6.86 15.12 -9.29
C TYR A 92 5.51 15.73 -9.62
N GLY A 93 5.51 16.82 -10.37
CA GLY A 93 4.28 17.47 -10.81
C GLY A 93 3.66 18.43 -9.79
N GLU A 94 4.39 18.83 -8.77
CA GLU A 94 3.98 19.82 -7.76
C GLU A 94 3.41 21.09 -8.39
N ASN A 95 4.00 21.54 -9.50
CA ASN A 95 3.55 22.71 -10.24
C ASN A 95 2.13 22.60 -10.83
N TYR A 96 1.57 21.41 -10.91
CA TYR A 96 0.16 21.22 -11.34
C TYR A 96 -0.85 21.49 -10.22
N LEU A 97 -0.40 21.62 -8.98
CA LEU A 97 -1.24 21.96 -7.84
C LEU A 97 -1.31 23.46 -7.57
N ASP A 98 -0.38 24.25 -8.15
CA ASP A 98 -0.35 25.70 -8.06
C ASP A 98 -1.31 26.29 -9.11
N THR A 99 -2.60 26.24 -8.82
CA THR A 99 -3.67 26.73 -9.71
C THR A 99 -4.74 27.43 -8.89
N ASP A 100 -5.24 28.56 -9.41
CA ASP A 100 -6.38 29.28 -8.85
C ASP A 100 -7.73 28.59 -9.17
N GLU A 101 -7.70 27.46 -9.88
CA GLU A 101 -8.88 26.73 -10.30
C GLU A 101 -9.26 25.62 -9.32
N ASN A 102 -10.56 25.32 -9.25
CA ASN A 102 -11.03 24.16 -8.47
C ASN A 102 -10.47 22.86 -9.07
N THR A 103 -9.65 22.16 -8.32
CA THR A 103 -8.96 20.96 -8.78
C THR A 103 -9.53 19.71 -8.11
N ILE A 104 -9.77 18.67 -8.89
CA ILE A 104 -10.14 17.34 -8.40
C ILE A 104 -8.93 16.43 -8.54
N LEU A 105 -8.44 15.91 -7.41
CA LEU A 105 -7.36 14.95 -7.37
C LEU A 105 -7.90 13.52 -7.39
N LEU A 106 -7.45 12.73 -8.36
CA LEU A 106 -7.74 11.30 -8.43
C LEU A 106 -6.58 10.52 -7.85
N VAL A 107 -6.79 9.92 -6.68
CA VAL A 107 -5.79 9.12 -5.98
C VAL A 107 -6.10 7.63 -6.18
N PRO A 108 -5.35 6.91 -7.03
CA PRO A 108 -5.53 5.48 -7.16
C PRO A 108 -5.00 4.75 -5.93
N HIS A 109 -5.64 3.63 -5.56
CA HIS A 109 -5.18 2.74 -4.48
C HIS A 109 -3.91 1.97 -4.89
N LEU A 110 -2.80 2.68 -5.11
CA LEU A 110 -1.50 2.13 -5.48
C LEU A 110 -0.46 2.45 -4.40
N GLY A 111 0.20 1.42 -3.89
CA GLY A 111 1.19 1.59 -2.82
C GLY A 111 0.56 2.13 -1.54
N CYS A 112 1.30 2.96 -0.82
CA CYS A 112 0.85 3.63 0.39
C CYS A 112 0.11 4.94 0.04
N TRP A 113 -1.08 4.81 -0.51
CA TRP A 113 -1.90 5.95 -0.94
C TRP A 113 -2.36 6.83 0.23
N GLU A 114 -2.42 6.30 1.45
CA GLU A 114 -2.80 7.02 2.67
C GLU A 114 -1.91 8.23 2.96
N ILE A 115 -0.64 8.19 2.54
CA ILE A 115 0.28 9.33 2.72
C ILE A 115 -0.06 10.50 1.78
N THR A 116 -0.90 10.28 0.77
CA THR A 116 -1.25 11.32 -0.22
C THR A 116 -2.04 12.45 0.42
N ASP A 117 -2.93 12.16 1.36
CA ASP A 117 -3.71 13.18 2.07
C ASP A 117 -2.80 14.13 2.85
N GLU A 118 -1.76 13.57 3.50
CA GLU A 118 -0.77 14.35 4.23
C GLU A 118 0.14 15.16 3.28
N LEU A 119 0.50 14.57 2.14
CA LEU A 119 1.25 15.26 1.11
C LEU A 119 0.51 16.49 0.58
N LEU A 120 -0.80 16.36 0.33
CA LEU A 120 -1.62 17.47 -0.14
C LEU A 120 -1.67 18.62 0.87
N LEU A 121 -1.70 18.31 2.17
CA LEU A 121 -1.63 19.33 3.21
C LEU A 121 -0.30 20.10 3.18
N ILE A 122 0.82 19.47 2.79
CA ILE A 122 2.12 20.14 2.65
C ILE A 122 2.13 21.09 1.44
N LEU A 123 1.48 20.70 0.35
CA LEU A 123 1.58 21.41 -0.93
C LEU A 123 0.56 22.54 -1.08
N VAL A 124 -0.53 22.51 -0.29
CA VAL A 124 -1.63 23.49 -0.38
C VAL A 124 -1.62 24.51 0.77
N LEU A 125 -0.87 24.28 1.85
CA LEU A 125 -0.67 25.20 2.98
C LEU A 125 0.64 25.97 2.88
#